data_24364c38f81c684f046bc20d82050335
#
_entry.id   24364c38f81c684f046bc20d82050335
#
_cell.length_a   1.000
_cell.length_b   1.000
_cell.length_c   1.000
_cell.angle_alpha   90.00
_cell.angle_beta   90.00
_cell.angle_gamma   90.00
#
_symmetry.space_group_name_H-M   'P 1'
#
loop_
_entity.id
_entity.type
_entity.pdbx_description
1 polymer ?
#
loop_
_entity_poly.entity_id
_entity_poly.type
_entity_poly.pdbx_seq_one_letter_code
_entity_poly.pdbx_strand_id
1 'polypeptide(L)'
;MKKKFIQCGVCGWCLELLWTGFLAFRRRDKTLTGHSSLWMFPIYGMAAFIGPVAALLRKCSLFFRGCFYMILIFSVEYISGSILKKHHCCPWDYSHTPYHINGVIRLDYAPLWFACGLFFEFL
;
A
#
# COMPACT_ATOMS: atom_id res chain seq x y z
N MET A 1 14.70 12.06 6.53
CA MET A 1 14.20 11.01 5.63
C MET A 1 14.20 9.61 6.27
N LYS A 2 15.28 9.22 6.95
CA LYS A 2 15.35 7.90 7.63
C LYS A 2 14.23 7.67 8.64
N LYS A 3 13.97 8.66 9.51
CA LYS A 3 12.88 8.56 10.49
C LYS A 3 11.53 8.39 9.82
N LYS A 4 11.30 9.14 8.73
CA LYS A 4 10.06 9.08 7.99
C LYS A 4 9.89 7.72 7.32
N PHE A 5 10.98 7.16 6.77
CA PHE A 5 10.97 5.83 6.17
C PHE A 5 10.55 4.78 7.21
N ILE A 6 11.16 4.81 8.39
CA ILE A 6 10.83 3.86 9.46
C ILE A 6 9.39 4.05 9.91
N GLN A 7 8.96 5.29 10.10
CA GLN A 7 7.60 5.62 10.51
C GLN A 7 6.58 5.09 9.51
N CYS A 8 6.80 5.33 8.23
CA CYS A 8 5.90 4.85 7.19
C CYS A 8 5.88 3.33 7.11
N GLY A 9 7.03 2.68 7.26
CA GLY A 9 7.12 1.22 7.26
C GLY A 9 6.32 0.60 8.41
N VAL A 10 6.48 1.13 9.62
CA VAL A 10 5.75 0.66 10.79
C VAL A 10 4.25 0.92 10.64
N CYS A 11 3.88 2.13 10.20
CA CYS A 11 2.47 2.46 9.98
C CYS A 11 1.84 1.57 8.92
N GLY A 12 2.58 1.28 7.85
CA GLY A 12 2.11 0.37 6.80
C GLY A 12 1.87 -1.04 7.33
N TRP A 13 2.78 -1.54 8.16
CA TRP A 13 2.57 -2.83 8.82
C TRP A 13 1.31 -2.82 9.66
N CYS A 14 1.11 -1.77 10.45
CA CYS A 14 -0.10 -1.66 11.30
C CYS A 14 -1.36 -1.60 10.45
N LEU A 15 -1.36 -0.81 9.40
CA LEU A 15 -2.51 -0.71 8.48
C LEU A 15 -2.82 -2.05 7.83
N GLU A 16 -1.78 -2.78 7.42
CA GLU A 16 -1.97 -4.08 6.79
C GLU A 16 -2.50 -5.12 7.77
N LEU A 17 -2.00 -5.12 9.00
CA LEU A 17 -2.54 -5.99 10.05
C LEU A 17 -4.00 -5.69 10.33
N LEU A 18 -4.37 -4.42 10.41
CA LEU A 18 -5.76 -4.02 10.61
C LEU A 18 -6.64 -4.43 9.42
N TRP A 19 -6.16 -4.24 8.21
CA TRP A 19 -6.89 -4.58 7.00
C TRP A 19 -7.11 -6.08 6.87
N THR A 20 -6.03 -6.87 7.04
CA THR A 20 -6.14 -8.33 6.93
C THR A 20 -6.96 -8.91 8.06
N GLY A 21 -6.88 -8.34 9.27
CA GLY A 21 -7.74 -8.71 10.40
C GLY A 21 -9.20 -8.39 10.12
N PHE A 22 -9.49 -7.24 9.50
CA PHE A 22 -10.83 -6.86 9.09
C PHE A 22 -11.38 -7.84 8.04
N LEU A 23 -10.55 -8.24 7.07
CA LEU A 23 -10.96 -9.25 6.08
C LEU A 23 -11.26 -10.59 6.73
N ALA A 24 -10.47 -10.98 7.76
CA ALA A 24 -10.74 -12.18 8.53
C ALA A 24 -12.11 -12.10 9.22
N PHE A 25 -12.43 -10.93 9.80
CA PHE A 25 -13.74 -10.70 10.40
C PHE A 25 -14.86 -10.87 9.37
N ARG A 26 -14.68 -10.35 8.17
CA ARG A 26 -15.69 -10.47 7.11
C ARG A 26 -15.89 -11.93 6.66
N ARG A 27 -14.84 -12.75 6.75
CA ARG A 27 -14.93 -14.18 6.48
C ARG A 27 -15.48 -14.98 7.66
N ARG A 28 -15.93 -14.28 8.71
CA ARG A 28 -16.44 -14.88 9.96
C ARG A 28 -15.38 -15.68 10.71
N ASP A 29 -14.12 -15.31 10.53
CA ASP A 29 -13.02 -15.87 11.31
C ASP A 29 -12.92 -15.10 12.62
N LYS A 30 -13.31 -15.76 13.71
CA LYS A 30 -13.37 -15.13 15.02
C LYS A 30 -12.01 -14.83 15.63
N THR A 31 -10.94 -15.41 15.08
CA THR A 31 -9.60 -15.14 15.59
C THR A 31 -9.13 -13.74 15.20
N LEU A 32 -9.71 -13.15 14.14
CA LEU A 32 -9.37 -11.82 13.64
C LEU A 32 -7.88 -11.67 13.36
N THR A 33 -7.22 -12.75 12.95
CA THR A 33 -5.79 -12.76 12.70
C THR A 33 -5.45 -11.88 11.50
N GLY A 34 -4.59 -10.90 11.72
CA GLY A 34 -3.99 -10.11 10.66
C GLY A 34 -2.57 -10.62 10.38
N HIS A 35 -2.05 -10.31 9.20
CA HIS A 35 -0.69 -10.72 8.83
C HIS A 35 -0.04 -9.69 7.91
N SER A 36 1.29 -9.73 7.86
CA SER A 36 2.09 -8.92 6.97
C SER A 36 3.41 -9.66 6.73
N SER A 37 4.32 -9.02 6.01
CA SER A 37 5.61 -9.60 5.65
C SER A 37 6.72 -8.59 5.91
N LEU A 38 7.92 -9.07 6.19
CA LEU A 38 9.09 -8.19 6.32
C LEU A 38 9.37 -7.41 5.05
N TRP A 39 9.05 -7.98 3.87
CA TRP A 39 9.19 -7.28 2.60
C TRP A 39 8.32 -6.04 2.51
N MET A 40 7.21 -6.01 3.25
CA MET A 40 6.29 -4.87 3.22
C MET A 40 6.86 -3.65 3.93
N PHE A 41 7.80 -3.84 4.87
CA PHE A 41 8.40 -2.71 5.59
C PHE A 41 9.08 -1.71 4.64
N PRO A 42 10.05 -2.13 3.79
CA PRO A 42 10.65 -1.19 2.85
C PRO A 42 9.67 -0.67 1.81
N ILE A 43 8.71 -1.50 1.40
CA ILE A 43 7.70 -1.06 0.42
C ILE A 43 6.86 0.08 1.00
N TYR A 44 6.32 -0.08 2.20
CA TYR A 44 5.57 1.00 2.86
C TYR A 44 6.49 2.16 3.26
N GLY A 45 7.74 1.87 3.61
CA GLY A 45 8.71 2.90 3.92
C GLY A 45 8.93 3.87 2.77
N MET A 46 8.77 3.41 1.53
CA MET A 46 8.88 4.27 0.35
C MET A 46 7.81 5.36 0.33
N ALA A 47 6.74 5.24 1.13
CA ALA A 47 5.77 6.31 1.29
C ALA A 47 6.39 7.59 1.87
N ALA A 48 7.60 7.50 2.44
CA ALA A 48 8.33 8.69 2.88
C ALA A 48 8.59 9.66 1.73
N PHE A 49 8.65 9.19 0.48
CA PHE A 49 8.80 10.05 -0.69
C PHE A 49 7.54 10.87 -1.00
N ILE A 50 6.41 10.54 -0.40
CA ILE A 50 5.18 11.32 -0.56
C ILE A 50 5.36 12.74 -0.01
N GLY A 51 6.14 12.91 1.06
CA GLY A 51 6.38 14.22 1.64
C GLY A 51 6.93 15.23 0.63
N PRO A 52 8.09 14.97 -0.01
CA PRO A 52 8.61 15.86 -1.05
C PRO A 52 7.65 16.05 -2.23
N VAL A 53 6.95 14.99 -2.65
CA VAL A 53 5.97 15.07 -3.74
C VAL A 53 4.80 15.95 -3.32
N ALA A 54 4.33 15.83 -2.09
CA ALA A 54 3.25 16.66 -1.56
C ALA A 54 3.63 18.14 -1.57
N ALA A 55 4.90 18.46 -1.27
CA ALA A 55 5.38 19.83 -1.33
C ALA A 55 5.29 20.40 -2.75
N LEU A 56 5.57 19.58 -3.77
CA LEU A 56 5.44 19.98 -5.16
C LEU A 56 3.97 20.15 -5.58
N LEU A 57 3.08 19.38 -4.99
CA LEU A 57 1.67 19.33 -5.38
C LEU A 57 0.75 20.10 -4.44
N ARG A 58 1.30 20.89 -3.51
CA ARG A 58 0.46 21.54 -2.49
C ARG A 58 -0.57 22.52 -3.05
N LYS A 59 -0.35 23.07 -4.26
CA LYS A 59 -1.31 23.95 -4.91
C LYS A 59 -2.42 23.19 -5.64
N CYS A 60 -2.29 21.88 -5.76
CA CYS A 60 -3.27 21.05 -6.43
C CYS A 60 -4.42 20.70 -5.47
N SER A 61 -5.57 20.36 -6.03
CA SER A 61 -6.72 19.95 -5.22
C SER A 61 -6.42 18.65 -4.49
N LEU A 62 -7.16 18.41 -3.41
CA LEU A 62 -7.05 17.17 -2.63
C LEU A 62 -7.31 15.93 -3.51
N PHE A 63 -8.33 16.02 -4.38
CA PHE A 63 -8.66 14.91 -5.28
C PHE A 63 -7.52 14.60 -6.22
N PHE A 64 -6.91 15.62 -6.82
CA PHE A 64 -5.77 15.43 -7.73
C PHE A 64 -4.59 14.78 -7.00
N ARG A 65 -4.28 15.26 -5.79
CA ARG A 65 -3.19 14.70 -5.00
C ARG A 65 -3.45 13.23 -4.67
N GLY A 66 -4.67 12.92 -4.24
CA GLY A 66 -5.05 11.54 -3.93
C GLY A 66 -4.92 10.62 -5.13
N CYS A 67 -5.36 11.07 -6.31
CA CYS A 67 -5.21 10.29 -7.54
C CYS A 67 -3.75 10.07 -7.91
N PHE A 68 -2.91 11.09 -7.74
CA PHE A 68 -1.49 10.98 -8.04
C PHE A 68 -0.82 9.96 -7.10
N TYR A 69 -1.11 10.02 -5.80
CA TYR A 69 -0.56 9.07 -4.84
C TYR A 69 -1.04 7.65 -5.12
N MET A 70 -2.30 7.50 -5.50
CA MET A 70 -2.86 6.20 -5.87
C MET A 70 -2.06 5.58 -7.02
N ILE A 71 -1.78 6.37 -8.05
CA ILE A 71 -0.98 5.91 -9.20
C ILE A 71 0.44 5.55 -8.77
N LEU A 72 1.05 6.34 -7.89
CA LEU A 72 2.37 6.03 -7.34
C LEU A 72 2.36 4.71 -6.58
N ILE A 73 1.35 4.49 -5.75
CA ILE A 73 1.24 3.26 -4.96
C ILE A 73 1.08 2.06 -5.88
N PHE A 74 0.20 2.14 -6.88
CA PHE A 74 0.06 1.07 -7.86
C PHE A 74 1.37 0.79 -8.59
N SER A 75 2.12 1.84 -8.95
CA SER A 75 3.40 1.69 -9.64
C SER A 75 4.42 0.97 -8.76
N VAL A 76 4.54 1.38 -7.51
CA VAL A 76 5.46 0.74 -6.55
C VAL A 76 5.04 -0.71 -6.31
N GLU A 77 3.75 -0.96 -6.13
CA GLU A 77 3.22 -2.30 -5.91
C GLU A 77 3.48 -3.20 -7.12
N TYR A 78 3.27 -2.68 -8.32
CA TYR A 78 3.52 -3.45 -9.54
C TYR A 78 5.00 -3.78 -9.70
N ILE A 79 5.87 -2.79 -9.55
CA ILE A 79 7.31 -2.98 -9.72
C ILE A 79 7.86 -3.92 -8.66
N SER A 80 7.57 -3.65 -7.39
CA SER A 80 8.07 -4.46 -6.28
C SER A 80 7.49 -5.87 -6.32
N GLY A 81 6.18 -5.98 -6.60
CA GLY A 81 5.52 -7.27 -6.71
C GLY A 81 6.07 -8.11 -7.86
N SER A 82 6.34 -7.49 -9.01
CA SER A 82 6.92 -8.19 -10.16
C SER A 82 8.31 -8.71 -9.84
N ILE A 83 9.14 -7.89 -9.18
CA ILE A 83 10.49 -8.30 -8.78
C ILE A 83 10.42 -9.46 -7.78
N LEU A 84 9.61 -9.34 -6.75
CA LEU A 84 9.47 -10.39 -5.73
C LEU A 84 8.88 -11.67 -6.31
N LYS A 85 7.94 -11.56 -7.22
CA LYS A 85 7.32 -12.71 -7.87
C LYS A 85 8.34 -13.46 -8.73
N LYS A 86 9.22 -12.73 -9.42
CA LYS A 86 10.31 -13.32 -10.21
C LYS A 86 11.22 -14.19 -9.35
N HIS A 87 11.42 -13.81 -8.10
CA HIS A 87 12.25 -14.55 -7.14
C HIS A 87 11.45 -15.48 -6.23
N HIS A 88 10.14 -15.65 -6.51
CA HIS A 88 9.22 -16.49 -5.71
C HIS A 88 9.09 -16.02 -4.26
N CYS A 89 9.23 -14.71 -4.03
CA CYS A 89 9.20 -14.09 -2.70
C CYS A 89 8.02 -13.16 -2.47
N CYS A 90 7.12 -13.01 -3.43
CA CYS A 90 6.02 -12.06 -3.31
C CYS A 90 5.04 -12.51 -2.23
N PRO A 91 4.82 -11.69 -1.18
CA PRO A 91 3.94 -12.07 -0.07
C PRO A 91 2.45 -11.94 -0.38
N TRP A 92 2.08 -11.38 -1.52
CA TRP A 92 0.67 -11.24 -1.89
C TRP A 92 0.43 -11.78 -3.29
N ASP A 93 -0.83 -12.15 -3.55
CA ASP A 93 -1.24 -12.67 -4.85
C ASP A 93 -2.71 -12.30 -5.06
N TYR A 94 -2.97 -11.52 -6.09
CA TYR A 94 -4.33 -11.09 -6.46
C TYR A 94 -4.89 -11.85 -7.66
N SER A 95 -4.23 -12.93 -8.08
CA SER A 95 -4.63 -13.67 -9.28
C SER A 95 -6.04 -14.26 -9.18
N HIS A 96 -6.56 -14.42 -7.96
CA HIS A 96 -7.91 -14.93 -7.72
C HIS A 96 -9.00 -13.85 -7.86
N THR A 97 -8.63 -12.58 -8.06
CA THR A 97 -9.59 -11.48 -8.19
C THR A 97 -9.80 -11.12 -9.66
N PRO A 98 -11.02 -10.60 -10.03
CA PRO A 98 -11.29 -10.29 -11.44
C PRO A 98 -10.57 -9.06 -11.96
N TYR A 99 -10.09 -8.17 -11.09
CA TYR A 99 -9.51 -6.88 -11.49
C TYR A 99 -7.99 -6.83 -11.30
N HIS A 100 -7.32 -7.99 -11.23
CA HIS A 100 -5.87 -8.00 -11.07
C HIS A 100 -5.16 -7.74 -12.38
N ILE A 101 -3.91 -7.26 -12.28
CA ILE A 101 -2.98 -7.16 -13.40
C ILE A 101 -1.74 -7.95 -13.00
N ASN A 102 -1.49 -9.05 -13.71
CA ASN A 102 -0.37 -9.98 -13.46
C ASN A 102 -0.32 -10.51 -12.01
N GLY A 103 -1.45 -10.49 -11.30
CA GLY A 103 -1.54 -10.96 -9.92
C GLY A 103 -0.87 -10.05 -8.90
N VAL A 104 -0.26 -8.94 -9.32
CA VAL A 104 0.52 -8.07 -8.42
C VAL A 104 -0.18 -6.78 -8.03
N ILE A 105 -1.16 -6.31 -8.82
CA ILE A 105 -2.01 -5.18 -8.43
C ILE A 105 -3.47 -5.55 -8.58
N ARG A 106 -4.31 -4.83 -7.88
CA ARG A 106 -5.74 -5.05 -7.85
C ARG A 106 -6.44 -3.70 -7.99
N LEU A 107 -7.07 -3.49 -9.16
CA LEU A 107 -7.62 -2.17 -9.51
C LEU A 107 -8.77 -1.75 -8.61
N ASP A 108 -9.53 -2.70 -8.05
CA ASP A 108 -10.63 -2.37 -7.15
C ASP A 108 -10.15 -1.85 -5.79
N TYR A 109 -8.83 -1.89 -5.52
CA TYR A 109 -8.24 -1.22 -4.35
C TYR A 109 -7.94 0.26 -4.59
N ALA A 110 -8.29 0.82 -5.76
CA ALA A 110 -8.01 2.22 -6.06
C ALA A 110 -8.52 3.20 -4.98
N PRO A 111 -9.77 3.10 -4.49
CA PRO A 111 -10.21 3.99 -3.40
C PRO A 111 -9.39 3.82 -2.12
N LEU A 112 -8.98 2.59 -1.82
CA LEU A 112 -8.15 2.30 -0.64
C LEU A 112 -6.79 2.97 -0.76
N TRP A 113 -6.13 2.83 -1.90
CA TRP A 113 -4.82 3.45 -2.13
C TRP A 113 -4.90 4.97 -2.21
N PHE A 114 -6.01 5.50 -2.73
CA PHE A 114 -6.29 6.94 -2.70
C PHE A 114 -6.27 7.45 -1.25
N ALA A 115 -7.02 6.79 -0.39
CA ALA A 115 -7.08 7.16 1.03
C ALA A 115 -5.75 6.96 1.73
N CYS A 116 -5.05 5.86 1.44
CA CYS A 116 -3.72 5.58 2.02
C CYS A 116 -2.69 6.64 1.63
N GLY A 117 -2.68 7.05 0.37
CA GLY A 117 -1.77 8.10 -0.10
C GLY A 117 -1.96 9.39 0.66
N LEU A 118 -3.22 9.81 0.83
CA LEU A 118 -3.53 11.02 1.60
C LEU A 118 -3.17 10.85 3.07
N PHE A 119 -3.36 9.65 3.63
CA PHE A 119 -2.96 9.37 5.02
C PHE A 119 -1.45 9.57 5.18
N PHE A 120 -0.64 9.01 4.28
CA PHE A 120 0.80 9.16 4.36
C PHE A 120 1.25 10.60 4.13
N GLU A 121 0.49 11.41 3.39
CA GLU A 121 0.77 12.83 3.23
C GLU A 121 0.71 13.55 4.58
N PHE A 122 -0.25 13.20 5.43
CA PHE A 122 -0.42 13.82 6.75
C PHE A 122 0.53 13.25 7.80
N LEU A 123 1.15 12.15 7.52
CA LEU A 123 2.08 11.52 8.44
C LEU A 123 3.44 12.23 8.41
#